data_435543d1b36205d85d7619c629629ba4
#
_entry.id   435543d1b36205d85d7619c629629ba4
#
_cell.length_a   1.000
_cell.length_b   1.000
_cell.length_c   1.000
_cell.angle_alpha   90.00
_cell.angle_beta   90.00
_cell.angle_gamma   90.00
#
_symmetry.space_group_name_H-M   'P 1'
#
loop_
_entity.id
_entity.type
_entity.pdbx_description
1 polymer ?
#
loop_
_entity_poly.entity_id
_entity_poly.type
_entity_poly.pdbx_seq_one_letter_code
_entity_poly.pdbx_strand_id
1 'polypeptide(L)'
;TNKYMMFGHSAGAQFTHRYMLLSNDKRISNAVVANAGWYTFLNGADFPYGINNSPIDITPSDIRWFMSNRSTLLIGGNDISLNDVNSSRGAINQGRTRLDRANNYFNVMIDIADKENIPLRWTYKVVDRVGHDYKKMTFQAAKILLQDVKSFD
;
A
#
# COMPACT_ATOMS: atom_id res chain seq x y z
N THR A 1 8.78 -6.70 -22.73
CA THR A 1 8.90 -5.50 -21.86
C THR A 1 9.44 -5.93 -20.50
N ASN A 2 10.55 -5.33 -20.08
CA ASN A 2 11.17 -5.66 -18.79
C ASN A 2 10.22 -5.31 -17.63
N LYS A 3 9.93 -6.29 -16.80
CA LYS A 3 9.18 -6.11 -15.56
C LYS A 3 10.13 -5.76 -14.42
N TYR A 4 9.63 -5.06 -13.41
CA TYR A 4 10.36 -4.78 -12.19
C TYR A 4 9.46 -4.87 -10.96
N MET A 5 10.08 -5.00 -9.80
CA MET A 5 9.40 -5.03 -8.51
C MET A 5 9.72 -3.75 -7.73
N MET A 6 8.83 -3.36 -6.83
CA MET A 6 9.01 -2.18 -6.01
C MET A 6 8.92 -2.51 -4.52
N PHE A 7 9.70 -1.81 -3.72
CA PHE A 7 9.59 -1.83 -2.27
C PHE A 7 9.71 -0.41 -1.72
N GLY A 8 8.86 -0.08 -0.77
CA GLY A 8 8.97 1.15 -0.01
C GLY A 8 8.62 0.96 1.45
N HIS A 9 9.34 1.62 2.34
CA HIS A 9 9.09 1.67 3.78
C HIS A 9 8.78 3.10 4.20
N SER A 10 7.83 3.31 5.11
CA SER A 10 7.47 4.61 5.67
C SER A 10 7.09 5.63 4.58
N ALA A 11 7.82 6.72 4.42
CA ALA A 11 7.64 7.68 3.32
C ALA A 11 7.84 7.02 1.94
N GLY A 12 8.76 6.05 1.83
CA GLY A 12 8.93 5.24 0.62
C GLY A 12 7.71 4.40 0.29
N ALA A 13 7.00 3.89 1.29
CA ALA A 13 5.74 3.17 1.10
C ALA A 13 4.62 4.11 0.62
N GLN A 14 4.57 5.35 1.15
CA GLN A 14 3.66 6.39 0.66
C GLN A 14 3.93 6.72 -0.81
N PHE A 15 5.20 6.80 -1.20
CA PHE A 15 5.59 6.97 -2.58
C PHE A 15 5.18 5.78 -3.45
N THR A 16 5.55 4.55 -3.04
CA THR A 16 5.35 3.34 -3.84
C THR A 16 3.89 3.13 -4.22
N HIS A 17 2.96 3.16 -3.27
CA HIS A 17 1.55 2.91 -3.60
C HIS A 17 0.94 4.05 -4.44
N ARG A 18 1.31 5.32 -4.19
CA ARG A 18 0.86 6.43 -5.03
C ARG A 18 1.46 6.41 -6.43
N TYR A 19 2.74 6.07 -6.54
CA TYR A 19 3.36 5.89 -7.85
C TYR A 19 2.63 4.83 -8.67
N MET A 20 2.33 3.68 -8.07
CA MET A 20 1.54 2.63 -8.74
C MET A 20 0.17 3.15 -9.20
N LEU A 21 -0.52 3.87 -8.33
CA LEU A 21 -1.87 4.37 -8.62
C LEU A 21 -1.88 5.45 -9.70
N LEU A 22 -0.89 6.36 -9.68
CA LEU A 22 -0.88 7.56 -10.54
C LEU A 22 -0.09 7.37 -11.84
N SER A 23 0.94 6.52 -11.86
CA SER A 23 1.79 6.36 -13.06
C SER A 23 1.21 5.43 -14.10
N ASN A 24 0.31 4.54 -13.70
CA ASN A 24 -0.24 3.49 -14.56
C ASN A 24 0.85 2.64 -15.25
N ASP A 25 2.01 2.47 -14.59
CA ASP A 25 3.13 1.71 -15.15
C ASP A 25 2.89 0.20 -15.05
N LYS A 26 2.40 -0.37 -16.13
CA LYS A 26 2.09 -1.81 -16.24
C LYS A 26 3.32 -2.72 -16.16
N ARG A 27 4.53 -2.18 -16.08
CA ARG A 27 5.77 -2.96 -15.91
C ARG A 27 5.97 -3.41 -14.46
N ILE A 28 5.28 -2.80 -13.50
CA ILE A 28 5.35 -3.22 -12.09
C ILE A 28 4.71 -4.60 -11.98
N SER A 29 5.51 -5.62 -11.66
CA SER A 29 5.06 -7.01 -11.54
C SER A 29 4.63 -7.38 -10.13
N ASN A 30 5.25 -6.77 -9.12
CA ASN A 30 4.98 -6.98 -7.70
C ASN A 30 5.46 -5.77 -6.90
N ALA A 31 4.79 -5.45 -5.81
CA ALA A 31 5.21 -4.39 -4.91
C ALA A 31 4.99 -4.77 -3.45
N VAL A 32 5.85 -4.25 -2.56
CA VAL A 32 5.67 -4.31 -1.12
C VAL A 32 5.63 -2.90 -0.56
N VAL A 33 4.52 -2.55 0.06
CA VAL A 33 4.25 -1.26 0.70
C VAL A 33 4.28 -1.48 2.21
N ALA A 34 5.37 -1.05 2.86
CA ALA A 34 5.63 -1.37 4.26
C ALA A 34 5.53 -0.14 5.18
N ASN A 35 4.74 -0.24 6.25
CA ASN A 35 4.66 0.74 7.33
C ASN A 35 4.45 2.19 6.84
N ALA A 36 3.59 2.40 5.86
CA ALA A 36 3.29 3.76 5.40
C ALA A 36 2.74 4.62 6.54
N GLY A 37 3.12 5.87 6.57
CA GLY A 37 2.61 6.83 7.55
C GLY A 37 1.12 7.13 7.37
N TRP A 38 0.65 7.10 6.13
CA TRP A 38 -0.74 7.26 5.70
C TRP A 38 -0.88 6.80 4.23
N TYR A 39 -2.11 6.68 3.74
CA TYR A 39 -2.41 6.13 2.41
C TYR A 39 -3.27 7.07 1.59
N THR A 40 -3.24 6.90 0.27
CA THR A 40 -4.24 7.47 -0.65
C THR A 40 -5.34 6.44 -0.80
N PHE A 41 -6.44 6.64 -0.09
CA PHE A 41 -7.60 5.74 -0.11
C PHE A 41 -8.32 5.83 -1.45
N LEU A 42 -8.83 4.71 -1.92
CA LEU A 42 -9.61 4.63 -3.16
C LEU A 42 -11.08 5.04 -2.94
N ASN A 43 -11.30 5.99 -2.06
CA ASN A 43 -12.61 6.51 -1.69
C ASN A 43 -12.71 8.01 -2.00
N GLY A 44 -13.84 8.61 -1.68
CA GLY A 44 -14.17 10.02 -1.96
C GLY A 44 -13.48 11.07 -1.10
N ALA A 45 -12.42 10.73 -0.34
CA ALA A 45 -11.62 11.73 0.34
C ALA A 45 -10.75 12.51 -0.65
N ASP A 46 -10.40 13.76 -0.30
CA ASP A 46 -9.56 14.58 -1.15
C ASP A 46 -8.10 14.09 -1.17
N PHE A 47 -7.47 14.25 -2.32
CA PHE A 47 -6.03 14.01 -2.47
C PHE A 47 -5.23 14.92 -1.52
N PRO A 48 -4.19 14.41 -0.88
CA PRO A 48 -3.55 13.12 -1.11
C PRO A 48 -4.08 11.95 -0.25
N TYR A 49 -5.07 12.17 0.60
CA TYR A 49 -5.62 11.15 1.51
C TYR A 49 -6.68 10.26 0.87
N GLY A 50 -7.22 10.67 -0.25
CA GLY A 50 -8.11 9.92 -1.13
C GLY A 50 -7.90 10.35 -2.57
N ILE A 51 -8.76 9.90 -3.49
CA ILE A 51 -8.59 10.10 -4.93
C ILE A 51 -9.30 11.32 -5.48
N ASN A 52 -10.18 11.98 -4.72
CA ASN A 52 -10.86 13.19 -5.19
C ASN A 52 -9.87 14.33 -5.39
N ASN A 53 -10.11 15.14 -6.39
CA ASN A 53 -9.28 16.31 -6.72
C ASN A 53 -7.79 15.96 -6.89
N SER A 54 -7.50 14.74 -7.35
CA SER A 54 -6.13 14.35 -7.69
C SER A 54 -5.58 15.21 -8.83
N PRO A 55 -4.28 15.59 -8.79
CA PRO A 55 -3.66 16.36 -9.86
C PRO A 55 -3.52 15.57 -11.18
N ILE A 56 -3.69 14.25 -11.10
CA ILE A 56 -3.70 13.34 -12.26
C ILE A 56 -5.06 12.62 -12.25
N ASP A 57 -5.70 12.54 -13.38
CA ASP A 57 -6.96 11.83 -13.52
C ASP A 57 -6.78 10.34 -13.22
N ILE A 58 -7.56 9.82 -12.29
CA ILE A 58 -7.55 8.41 -11.88
C ILE A 58 -8.82 7.76 -12.40
N THR A 59 -8.68 6.97 -13.44
CA THR A 59 -9.81 6.30 -14.08
C THR A 59 -10.20 4.99 -13.36
N PRO A 60 -11.42 4.48 -13.56
CA PRO A 60 -11.80 3.15 -13.07
C PRO A 60 -10.85 2.03 -13.55
N SER A 61 -10.28 2.18 -14.75
CA SER A 61 -9.29 1.23 -15.28
C SER A 61 -7.98 1.25 -14.46
N ASP A 62 -7.54 2.42 -13.99
CA ASP A 62 -6.34 2.56 -13.16
C ASP A 62 -6.57 1.92 -11.79
N ILE A 63 -7.73 2.14 -11.18
CA ILE A 63 -8.12 1.51 -9.92
C ILE A 63 -8.16 -0.01 -10.08
N ARG A 64 -8.78 -0.51 -11.14
CA ARG A 64 -8.83 -1.95 -11.44
C ARG A 64 -7.44 -2.54 -11.59
N TRP A 65 -6.56 -1.91 -12.35
CA TRP A 65 -5.18 -2.36 -12.50
C TRP A 65 -4.43 -2.36 -11.16
N PHE A 66 -4.52 -1.26 -10.40
CA PHE A 66 -3.88 -1.11 -9.10
C PHE A 66 -4.29 -2.25 -8.14
N MET A 67 -5.59 -2.51 -8.03
CA MET A 67 -6.11 -3.55 -7.13
C MET A 67 -5.80 -4.97 -7.61
N SER A 68 -5.75 -5.18 -8.94
CA SER A 68 -5.43 -6.48 -9.55
C SER A 68 -3.93 -6.72 -9.69
N ASN A 69 -3.08 -5.74 -9.40
CA ASN A 69 -1.63 -5.93 -9.37
C ASN A 69 -1.25 -6.76 -8.13
N ARG A 70 -0.38 -7.74 -8.32
CA ARG A 70 0.13 -8.54 -7.22
C ARG A 70 1.00 -7.68 -6.32
N SER A 71 0.55 -7.44 -5.10
CA SER A 71 1.23 -6.57 -4.16
C SER A 71 0.99 -6.98 -2.71
N THR A 72 1.84 -6.53 -1.80
CA THR A 72 1.68 -6.79 -0.37
C THR A 72 1.66 -5.48 0.41
N LEU A 73 0.59 -5.29 1.19
CA LEU A 73 0.54 -4.32 2.26
C LEU A 73 1.15 -4.95 3.50
N LEU A 74 2.34 -4.51 3.87
CA LEU A 74 3.13 -5.06 4.97
C LEU A 74 3.14 -4.09 6.14
N ILE A 75 2.83 -4.56 7.35
CA ILE A 75 2.80 -3.70 8.53
C ILE A 75 3.42 -4.40 9.74
N GLY A 76 4.18 -3.69 10.54
CA GLY A 76 4.64 -4.18 11.83
C GLY A 76 3.52 -4.18 12.85
N GLY A 77 3.29 -5.31 13.53
CA GLY A 77 2.21 -5.44 14.52
C GLY A 77 2.38 -4.52 15.75
N ASN A 78 3.60 -4.04 15.99
CA ASN A 78 3.90 -3.06 17.03
C ASN A 78 4.14 -1.64 16.48
N ASP A 79 3.75 -1.34 15.24
CA ASP A 79 3.80 0.03 14.71
C ASP A 79 2.59 0.86 15.15
N ILE A 80 2.47 0.96 16.47
CA ILE A 80 1.37 1.59 17.21
C ILE A 80 1.77 2.89 17.92
N SER A 81 2.99 3.38 17.69
CA SER A 81 3.45 4.64 18.27
C SER A 81 2.58 5.81 17.79
N LEU A 82 2.28 6.72 18.70
CA LEU A 82 1.64 8.00 18.41
C LEU A 82 2.66 9.12 18.16
N ASN A 83 3.94 8.84 18.43
CA ASN A 83 5.04 9.76 18.16
C ASN A 83 5.46 9.62 16.69
N ASP A 84 5.91 10.72 16.10
CA ASP A 84 6.42 10.78 14.72
C ASP A 84 5.43 10.26 13.66
N VAL A 85 4.13 10.35 13.95
CA VAL A 85 3.05 10.05 13.00
C VAL A 85 2.46 11.36 12.46
N ASN A 86 2.09 11.36 11.19
CA ASN A 86 1.37 12.48 10.62
C ASN A 86 0.06 12.70 11.39
N SER A 87 -0.07 13.86 12.03
CA SER A 87 -1.21 14.27 12.85
C SER A 87 -2.19 15.20 12.13
N SER A 88 -2.05 15.37 10.80
CA SER A 88 -3.02 16.12 10.02
C SER A 88 -4.39 15.45 10.07
N ARG A 89 -5.45 16.24 9.90
CA ARG A 89 -6.83 15.75 9.93
C ARG A 89 -7.06 14.58 8.95
N GLY A 90 -6.51 14.68 7.73
CA GLY A 90 -6.64 13.63 6.72
C GLY A 90 -5.99 12.31 7.14
N ALA A 91 -4.82 12.37 7.78
CA ALA A 91 -4.14 11.19 8.28
C ALA A 91 -4.84 10.59 9.52
N ILE A 92 -5.29 11.43 10.45
CA ILE A 92 -6.02 10.99 11.66
C ILE A 92 -7.34 10.30 11.28
N ASN A 93 -8.04 10.77 10.27
CA ASN A 93 -9.26 10.15 9.78
C ASN A 93 -9.04 8.71 9.24
N GLN A 94 -7.81 8.36 8.88
CA GLN A 94 -7.45 7.00 8.44
C GLN A 94 -7.22 6.05 9.62
N GLY A 95 -6.90 6.57 10.80
CA GLY A 95 -6.58 5.82 12.01
C GLY A 95 -5.57 6.56 12.88
N ARG A 96 -5.50 6.19 14.15
CA ARG A 96 -4.60 6.83 15.12
C ARG A 96 -3.16 6.39 14.95
N THR A 97 -2.95 5.12 14.68
CA THR A 97 -1.62 4.51 14.51
C THR A 97 -1.40 4.09 13.06
N ARG A 98 -0.15 3.80 12.68
CA ARG A 98 0.14 3.25 11.35
C ARG A 98 -0.51 1.89 11.13
N LEU A 99 -0.59 1.08 12.18
CA LEU A 99 -1.31 -0.20 12.14
C LEU A 99 -2.81 -0.01 11.86
N ASP A 100 -3.47 0.92 12.55
CA ASP A 100 -4.88 1.22 12.30
C ASP A 100 -5.11 1.68 10.85
N ARG A 101 -4.23 2.57 10.36
CA ARG A 101 -4.32 3.10 8.99
C ARG A 101 -4.16 2.02 7.94
N ALA A 102 -3.24 1.09 8.14
CA ALA A 102 -3.05 -0.06 7.24
C ALA A 102 -4.28 -0.98 7.23
N ASN A 103 -4.82 -1.30 8.41
CA ASN A 103 -6.04 -2.09 8.54
C ASN A 103 -7.22 -1.44 7.80
N ASN A 104 -7.46 -0.17 8.06
CA ASN A 104 -8.57 0.57 7.46
C ASN A 104 -8.40 0.71 5.94
N TYR A 105 -7.17 0.95 5.47
CA TYR A 105 -6.87 1.01 4.04
C TYR A 105 -7.18 -0.30 3.33
N PHE A 106 -6.75 -1.43 3.90
CA PHE A 106 -6.99 -2.74 3.30
C PHE A 106 -8.47 -3.11 3.32
N ASN A 107 -9.20 -2.79 4.40
CA ASN A 107 -10.65 -3.01 4.47
C ASN A 107 -11.40 -2.23 3.39
N VAL A 108 -11.04 -0.97 3.15
CA VAL A 108 -11.63 -0.18 2.05
C VAL A 108 -11.34 -0.82 0.70
N MET A 109 -10.15 -1.37 0.49
CA MET A 109 -9.84 -2.09 -0.76
C MET A 109 -10.73 -3.35 -0.93
N ILE A 110 -10.96 -4.10 0.13
CA ILE A 110 -11.86 -5.26 0.11
C ILE A 110 -13.28 -4.82 -0.26
N ASP A 111 -13.81 -3.80 0.39
CA ASP A 111 -15.17 -3.29 0.15
C ASP A 111 -15.35 -2.83 -1.30
N ILE A 112 -14.35 -2.14 -1.87
CA ILE A 112 -14.38 -1.70 -3.26
C ILE A 112 -14.27 -2.89 -4.22
N ALA A 113 -13.41 -3.86 -3.92
CA ALA A 113 -13.25 -5.08 -4.72
C ALA A 113 -14.57 -5.84 -4.83
N ASP A 114 -15.26 -6.02 -3.72
CA ASP A 114 -16.55 -6.70 -3.66
C ASP A 114 -17.64 -5.91 -4.42
N LYS A 115 -17.74 -4.62 -4.15
CA LYS A 115 -18.75 -3.76 -4.76
C LYS A 115 -18.59 -3.63 -6.28
N GLU A 116 -17.36 -3.45 -6.75
CA GLU A 116 -17.05 -3.19 -8.17
C GLU A 116 -16.66 -4.46 -8.93
N ASN A 117 -16.72 -5.63 -8.29
CA ASN A 117 -16.30 -6.92 -8.85
C ASN A 117 -14.90 -6.85 -9.47
N ILE A 118 -13.94 -6.41 -8.66
CA ILE A 118 -12.52 -6.31 -9.03
C ILE A 118 -11.75 -7.42 -8.34
N PRO A 119 -10.92 -8.20 -9.06
CA PRO A 119 -10.02 -9.14 -8.44
C PRO A 119 -8.99 -8.43 -7.55
N LEU A 120 -9.10 -8.54 -6.22
CA LEU A 120 -8.12 -8.00 -5.29
C LEU A 120 -6.94 -8.97 -5.18
N ARG A 121 -5.78 -8.57 -5.68
CA ARG A 121 -4.54 -9.37 -5.62
C ARG A 121 -3.51 -8.81 -4.64
N TRP A 122 -3.90 -7.87 -3.83
CA TRP A 122 -3.11 -7.42 -2.69
C TRP A 122 -3.28 -8.40 -1.53
N THR A 123 -2.16 -8.68 -0.86
CA THR A 123 -2.12 -9.45 0.39
C THR A 123 -1.84 -8.51 1.55
N TYR A 124 -2.59 -8.62 2.63
CA TYR A 124 -2.30 -7.93 3.89
C TYR A 124 -1.49 -8.84 4.81
N LYS A 125 -0.34 -8.38 5.26
CA LYS A 125 0.55 -9.15 6.12
C LYS A 125 1.03 -8.32 7.30
N VAL A 126 0.78 -8.82 8.51
CA VAL A 126 1.29 -8.26 9.76
C VAL A 126 2.56 -9.01 10.16
N VAL A 127 3.62 -8.27 10.48
CA VAL A 127 4.87 -8.84 11.04
C VAL A 127 4.80 -8.74 12.56
N ASP A 128 4.64 -9.88 13.22
CA ASP A 128 4.46 -9.93 14.66
C ASP A 128 5.67 -9.31 15.41
N ARG A 129 5.37 -8.57 16.47
CA ARG A 129 6.34 -7.92 17.37
C ARG A 129 7.36 -6.99 16.70
N VAL A 130 7.10 -6.53 15.49
CA VAL A 130 7.91 -5.53 14.81
C VAL A 130 7.19 -4.18 14.81
N GLY A 131 7.90 -3.13 15.19
CA GLY A 131 7.44 -1.74 15.12
C GLY A 131 7.84 -1.06 13.80
N HIS A 132 8.13 0.25 13.86
CA HIS A 132 8.57 1.04 12.71
C HIS A 132 10.06 0.81 12.38
N ASP A 133 10.45 -0.45 12.18
CA ASP A 133 11.83 -0.89 11.98
C ASP A 133 12.08 -1.23 10.51
N TYR A 134 12.77 -0.30 9.79
CA TYR A 134 13.01 -0.48 8.37
C TYR A 134 13.86 -1.72 8.04
N LYS A 135 14.82 -2.09 8.89
CA LYS A 135 15.72 -3.24 8.63
C LYS A 135 14.94 -4.55 8.66
N LYS A 136 14.13 -4.74 9.70
CA LYS A 136 13.28 -5.92 9.84
C LYS A 136 12.23 -5.98 8.72
N MET A 137 11.64 -4.83 8.39
CA MET A 137 10.63 -4.77 7.32
C MET A 137 11.24 -5.00 5.94
N THR A 138 12.44 -4.46 5.65
CA THR A 138 13.17 -4.73 4.41
C THR A 138 13.47 -6.22 4.24
N PHE A 139 13.89 -6.89 5.31
CA PHE A 139 14.14 -8.33 5.27
C PHE A 139 12.88 -9.13 4.94
N GLN A 140 11.73 -8.77 5.52
CA GLN A 140 10.46 -9.41 5.21
C GLN A 140 10.00 -9.11 3.78
N ALA A 141 10.16 -7.88 3.32
CA ALA A 141 9.84 -7.49 1.96
C ALA A 141 10.69 -8.24 0.92
N ALA A 142 11.99 -8.39 1.17
CA ALA A 142 12.88 -9.15 0.32
C ALA A 142 12.43 -10.63 0.19
N LYS A 143 12.05 -11.26 1.31
CA LYS A 143 11.49 -12.63 1.27
C LYS A 143 10.26 -12.72 0.38
N ILE A 144 9.34 -11.75 0.47
CA ILE A 144 8.12 -11.73 -0.33
C ILE A 144 8.44 -11.58 -1.82
N LEU A 145 9.28 -10.60 -2.16
CA LEU A 145 9.62 -10.30 -3.55
C LEU A 145 10.45 -11.40 -4.22
N LEU A 146 11.38 -12.02 -3.48
CA LEU A 146 12.30 -13.01 -4.03
C LEU A 146 11.70 -14.43 -4.09
N GLN A 147 10.59 -14.70 -3.41
CA GLN A 147 9.88 -15.97 -3.55
C GLN A 147 9.43 -16.22 -4.99
N ASP A 148 9.10 -15.16 -5.72
CA ASP A 148 8.63 -15.24 -7.10
C ASP A 148 9.74 -15.47 -8.11
N VAL A 149 10.98 -15.11 -7.77
CA VAL A 149 12.14 -15.28 -8.68
C VAL A 149 12.55 -16.75 -8.79
N LYS A 150 12.31 -17.54 -7.75
CA LYS A 150 12.64 -18.98 -7.72
C LYS A 150 11.70 -19.88 -8.52
N SER A 151 10.60 -19.34 -9.03
CA SER A 151 9.63 -20.09 -9.83
C SER A 151 9.85 -19.98 -11.35
N PHE A 152 10.96 -19.40 -11.78
CA PHE A 152 11.32 -19.23 -13.19
C PHE A 152 12.54 -20.06 -13.65
N ASP A 153 13.05 -20.97 -12.80
CA ASP A 153 14.09 -21.93 -13.15
C ASP A 153 13.49 -23.28 -13.56
#